data_1314c8ac34f5c86ace5e9fe878004812
#
_entry.id   1314c8ac34f5c86ace5e9fe878004812
#
_cell.length_a   1.000
_cell.length_b   1.000
_cell.length_c   1.000
_cell.angle_alpha   90.00
_cell.angle_beta   90.00
_cell.angle_gamma   90.00
#
_symmetry.space_group_name_H-M   'P 1'
#
loop_
_entity.id
_entity.type
_entity.pdbx_description
1 polymer ?
#
loop_
_entity_poly.entity_id
_entity_poly.type
_entity_poly.pdbx_seq_one_letter_code
_entity_poly.pdbx_strand_id
1 'polypeptide(L)'
;DAAIVTGAFNGPAVEFATAIGELLDESSVRVAHTVTNHWIDIDGDNAVGESYVVAFQVTKGDSPQDVMTGGRYIDRYERRGGEWKISHRTFVMDWTTSADSKDLMGLGMFEDMVKGERGSGDPVYAFWQTAD
;
A
#
# COMPACT_ATOMS: atom_id res chain seq x y z
N ASP A 1 -17.19 -4.27 5.83
CA ASP A 1 -17.83 -3.12 6.47
C ASP A 1 -16.86 -2.17 7.20
N ALA A 2 -15.57 -2.23 6.87
CA ALA A 2 -14.60 -1.26 7.37
C ALA A 2 -14.78 0.12 6.72
N ALA A 3 -14.46 1.18 7.46
CA ALA A 3 -14.46 2.55 6.97
C ALA A 3 -13.02 3.07 6.80
N ILE A 4 -12.78 3.85 5.75
CA ILE A 4 -11.52 4.52 5.47
C ILE A 4 -11.73 6.03 5.46
N VAL A 5 -10.80 6.75 6.10
CA VAL A 5 -10.72 8.21 6.11
C VAL A 5 -9.32 8.62 5.68
N THR A 6 -9.22 9.35 4.57
CA THR A 6 -7.93 9.87 4.06
C THR A 6 -7.95 11.40 3.89
N GLY A 7 -9.10 12.04 4.11
CA GLY A 7 -9.32 13.44 3.74
C GLY A 7 -9.76 13.58 2.28
N ALA A 8 -9.06 12.96 1.35
CA ALA A 8 -9.48 12.92 -0.07
C ALA A 8 -10.62 11.91 -0.33
N PHE A 9 -10.70 10.85 0.47
CA PHE A 9 -11.77 9.87 0.46
C PHE A 9 -12.22 9.57 1.89
N ASN A 10 -13.54 9.50 2.10
CA ASN A 10 -14.16 9.10 3.37
C ASN A 10 -15.34 8.19 3.05
N GLY A 11 -15.24 6.90 3.37
CA GLY A 11 -16.30 5.94 3.04
C GLY A 11 -15.91 4.48 3.27
N PRO A 12 -16.68 3.55 2.67
CA PRO A 12 -16.42 2.12 2.79
C PRO A 12 -15.05 1.71 2.25
N ALA A 13 -14.35 0.82 2.95
CA ALA A 13 -13.01 0.37 2.55
C ALA A 13 -12.99 -0.34 1.19
N VAL A 14 -14.06 -1.03 0.81
CA VAL A 14 -14.16 -1.70 -0.49
C VAL A 14 -14.20 -0.70 -1.63
N GLU A 15 -14.97 0.39 -1.48
CA GLU A 15 -15.04 1.46 -2.47
C GLU A 15 -13.69 2.18 -2.59
N PHE A 16 -13.03 2.43 -1.45
CA PHE A 16 -11.68 3.00 -1.46
C PHE A 16 -10.68 2.10 -2.18
N ALA A 17 -10.69 0.79 -1.89
CA ALA A 17 -9.77 -0.16 -2.50
C ALA A 17 -9.91 -0.20 -4.04
N THR A 18 -11.14 -0.13 -4.54
CA THR A 18 -11.41 -0.04 -5.98
C THR A 18 -10.88 1.27 -6.55
N ALA A 19 -11.29 2.40 -5.97
CA ALA A 19 -10.92 3.73 -6.49
C ALA A 19 -9.40 3.97 -6.46
N ILE A 20 -8.71 3.60 -5.37
CA ILE A 20 -7.26 3.76 -5.30
C ILE A 20 -6.53 2.81 -6.25
N GLY A 21 -7.04 1.58 -6.44
CA GLY A 21 -6.49 0.63 -7.39
C GLY A 21 -6.54 1.18 -8.81
N GLU A 22 -7.69 1.65 -9.26
CA GLU A 22 -7.88 2.27 -10.57
C GLU A 22 -6.97 3.50 -10.76
N LEU A 23 -6.94 4.41 -9.76
CA LEU A 23 -6.08 5.59 -9.80
C LEU A 23 -4.60 5.22 -9.97
N LEU A 24 -4.11 4.25 -9.22
CA LEU A 24 -2.71 3.82 -9.28
C LEU A 24 -2.41 3.07 -10.58
N ASP A 25 -3.37 2.33 -11.13
CA ASP A 25 -3.23 1.68 -12.45
C ASP A 25 -3.14 2.69 -13.58
N GLU A 26 -3.88 3.79 -13.50
CA GLU A 26 -3.85 4.85 -14.50
C GLU A 26 -2.61 5.73 -14.38
N SER A 27 -2.19 6.07 -13.16
CA SER A 27 -1.19 7.11 -12.90
C SER A 27 0.24 6.59 -12.70
N SER A 28 0.43 5.30 -12.40
CA SER A 28 1.73 4.79 -11.94
C SER A 28 2.22 3.58 -12.71
N VAL A 29 3.54 3.52 -12.92
CA VAL A 29 4.25 2.34 -13.49
C VAL A 29 4.57 1.35 -12.39
N ARG A 30 4.98 1.86 -11.21
CA ARG A 30 5.37 1.08 -10.03
C ARG A 30 4.77 1.68 -8.77
N VAL A 31 4.41 0.82 -7.86
CA VAL A 31 3.90 1.20 -6.53
C VAL A 31 4.44 0.23 -5.49
N ALA A 32 4.89 0.74 -4.37
CA ALA A 32 5.27 -0.06 -3.21
C ALA A 32 4.80 0.62 -1.93
N HIS A 33 4.31 -0.17 -0.98
CA HIS A 33 3.95 0.31 0.35
C HIS A 33 4.71 -0.49 1.40
N THR A 34 5.46 0.20 2.24
CA THR A 34 6.18 -0.39 3.37
C THR A 34 5.50 0.04 4.65
N VAL A 35 4.94 -0.91 5.39
CA VAL A 35 4.33 -0.67 6.71
C VAL A 35 5.33 -1.10 7.78
N THR A 36 5.59 -0.21 8.73
CA THR A 36 6.59 -0.38 9.78
C THR A 36 6.04 0.06 11.14
N ASN A 37 6.81 -0.18 12.21
CA ASN A 37 6.55 0.38 13.56
C ASN A 37 5.09 0.23 13.99
N HIS A 38 4.67 -1.00 14.22
CA HIS A 38 3.28 -1.29 14.58
C HIS A 38 3.13 -1.33 16.12
N TRP A 39 2.23 -0.49 16.63
CA TRP A 39 1.78 -0.50 18.02
C TRP A 39 0.28 -0.83 18.08
N ILE A 40 -0.11 -1.67 19.03
CA ILE A 40 -1.51 -2.06 19.25
C ILE A 40 -1.79 -2.11 20.75
N ASP A 41 -2.95 -1.60 21.15
CA ASP A 41 -3.53 -1.77 22.47
C ASP A 41 -4.88 -2.50 22.36
N ILE A 42 -5.02 -3.59 23.12
CA ILE A 42 -6.16 -4.52 23.03
C ILE A 42 -7.02 -4.42 24.29
N ASP A 43 -8.31 -4.25 24.10
CA ASP A 43 -9.34 -4.32 25.15
C ASP A 43 -10.46 -5.28 24.72
N GLY A 44 -10.42 -6.51 25.24
CA GLY A 44 -11.39 -7.56 24.94
C GLY A 44 -11.42 -7.92 23.44
N ASP A 45 -12.53 -7.65 22.78
CA ASP A 45 -12.74 -7.89 21.35
C ASP A 45 -12.51 -6.64 20.48
N ASN A 46 -11.98 -5.57 21.08
CA ASN A 46 -11.63 -4.33 20.41
C ASN A 46 -10.14 -4.05 20.57
N ALA A 47 -9.57 -3.34 19.59
CA ALA A 47 -8.21 -2.82 19.69
C ALA A 47 -8.09 -1.52 18.92
N VAL A 48 -7.08 -0.71 19.30
CA VAL A 48 -6.61 0.44 18.56
C VAL A 48 -5.15 0.22 18.22
N GLY A 49 -4.68 0.80 17.11
CA GLY A 49 -3.30 0.69 16.73
C GLY A 49 -2.83 1.83 15.84
N GLU A 50 -1.52 1.97 15.80
CA GLU A 50 -0.84 2.91 14.92
C GLU A 50 0.29 2.16 14.19
N SER A 51 0.44 2.43 12.89
CA SER A 51 1.59 1.97 12.13
C SER A 51 2.07 3.06 11.18
N TYR A 52 3.40 3.13 10.99
CA TYR A 52 3.98 4.01 10.00
C TYR A 52 3.95 3.37 8.62
N VAL A 53 3.78 4.18 7.59
CA VAL A 53 3.78 3.75 6.21
C VAL A 53 4.61 4.68 5.35
N VAL A 54 5.40 4.10 4.45
CA VAL A 54 6.04 4.82 3.34
C VAL A 54 5.52 4.21 2.06
N ALA A 55 4.85 5.03 1.26
CA ALA A 55 4.42 4.70 -0.08
C ALA A 55 5.44 5.26 -1.08
N PHE A 56 5.84 4.45 -2.03
CA PHE A 56 6.67 4.83 -3.17
C PHE A 56 5.89 4.56 -4.45
N GLN A 57 5.95 5.48 -5.40
CA GLN A 57 5.41 5.29 -6.74
C GLN A 57 6.28 5.95 -7.80
N VAL A 58 6.31 5.34 -8.98
CA VAL A 58 6.85 5.94 -10.19
C VAL A 58 5.68 6.32 -11.08
N THR A 59 5.55 7.60 -11.42
CA THR A 59 4.42 8.07 -12.25
C THR A 59 4.62 7.69 -13.72
N LYS A 60 3.50 7.58 -14.44
CA LYS A 60 3.49 7.48 -15.90
C LYS A 60 3.69 8.85 -16.55
N GLY A 61 3.99 8.87 -17.87
CA GLY A 61 4.06 10.06 -18.70
C GLY A 61 5.47 10.34 -19.22
N ASP A 62 5.61 11.47 -19.94
CA ASP A 62 6.85 11.84 -20.61
C ASP A 62 7.93 12.37 -19.64
N SER A 63 7.54 12.74 -18.44
CA SER A 63 8.44 13.21 -17.37
C SER A 63 8.11 12.47 -16.07
N PRO A 64 8.44 11.17 -15.98
CA PRO A 64 8.08 10.36 -14.81
C PRO A 64 8.76 10.88 -13.54
N GLN A 65 8.05 10.78 -12.43
CA GLN A 65 8.52 11.19 -11.11
C GLN A 65 8.57 10.00 -10.17
N ASP A 66 9.60 9.94 -9.37
CA ASP A 66 9.64 9.14 -8.16
C ASP A 66 8.96 9.94 -7.04
N VAL A 67 7.83 9.46 -6.57
CA VAL A 67 7.07 10.10 -5.48
C VAL A 67 7.14 9.24 -4.24
N MET A 68 7.50 9.84 -3.12
CA MET A 68 7.48 9.20 -1.81
C MET A 68 6.51 9.96 -0.90
N THR A 69 5.66 9.21 -0.22
CA THR A 69 4.71 9.74 0.77
C THR A 69 4.86 8.95 2.05
N GLY A 70 5.15 9.64 3.14
CA GLY A 70 5.21 9.05 4.47
C GLY A 70 4.02 9.48 5.31
N GLY A 71 3.55 8.57 6.15
CA GLY A 71 2.41 8.83 7.00
C GLY A 71 2.17 7.73 8.01
N ARG A 72 0.97 7.75 8.58
CA ARG A 72 0.54 6.78 9.58
C ARG A 72 -0.86 6.27 9.28
N TYR A 73 -1.07 5.00 9.54
CA TYR A 73 -2.39 4.44 9.71
C TYR A 73 -2.75 4.47 11.19
N ILE A 74 -3.90 5.05 11.51
CA ILE A 74 -4.53 5.00 12.83
C ILE A 74 -5.76 4.12 12.68
N ASP A 75 -5.71 2.94 13.29
CA ASP A 75 -6.65 1.86 13.06
C ASP A 75 -7.48 1.55 14.31
N ARG A 76 -8.74 1.14 14.08
CA ARG A 76 -9.55 0.39 15.02
C ARG A 76 -9.75 -1.02 14.50
N TYR A 77 -9.66 -1.97 15.41
CA TYR A 77 -9.84 -3.38 15.11
C TYR A 77 -10.98 -3.94 15.93
N GLU A 78 -11.64 -4.93 15.39
CA GLU A 78 -12.67 -5.72 16.07
C GLU A 78 -12.40 -7.21 15.84
N ARG A 79 -12.60 -8.02 16.89
CA ARG A 79 -12.55 -9.47 16.78
C ARG A 79 -13.98 -9.99 16.59
N ARG A 80 -14.28 -10.51 15.41
CA ARG A 80 -15.58 -11.07 15.02
C ARG A 80 -15.42 -12.53 14.59
N GLY A 81 -16.14 -13.44 15.18
CA GLY A 81 -16.04 -14.86 14.88
C GLY A 81 -14.65 -15.47 15.13
N GLY A 82 -13.88 -14.90 16.06
CA GLY A 82 -12.51 -15.32 16.37
C GLY A 82 -11.41 -14.64 15.52
N GLU A 83 -11.78 -13.87 14.52
CA GLU A 83 -10.84 -13.19 13.62
C GLU A 83 -10.76 -11.70 13.90
N TRP A 84 -9.53 -11.17 13.97
CA TRP A 84 -9.29 -9.74 14.04
C TRP A 84 -9.37 -9.11 12.64
N LYS A 85 -10.12 -8.01 12.54
CA LYS A 85 -10.28 -7.24 11.30
C LYS A 85 -10.22 -5.75 11.60
N ILE A 86 -9.68 -4.97 10.67
CA ILE A 86 -9.77 -3.52 10.74
C ILE A 86 -11.24 -3.13 10.54
N SER A 87 -11.80 -2.36 11.47
CA SER A 87 -13.15 -1.77 11.38
C SER A 87 -13.11 -0.31 10.92
N HIS A 88 -12.02 0.38 11.20
CA HIS A 88 -11.81 1.76 10.78
C HIS A 88 -10.32 2.03 10.58
N ARG A 89 -9.99 2.76 9.52
CA ARG A 89 -8.62 3.27 9.26
C ARG A 89 -8.67 4.74 8.93
N THR A 90 -7.83 5.52 9.59
CA THR A 90 -7.51 6.89 9.18
C THR A 90 -6.07 6.92 8.66
N PHE A 91 -5.88 7.43 7.46
CA PHE A 91 -4.53 7.75 6.95
C PHE A 91 -4.19 9.20 7.31
N VAL A 92 -3.09 9.38 8.00
CA VAL A 92 -2.49 10.70 8.30
C VAL A 92 -1.24 10.84 7.44
N MET A 93 -1.25 11.81 6.54
CA MET A 93 -0.08 12.13 5.73
C MET A 93 0.82 13.07 6.52
N ASP A 94 2.04 12.65 6.82
CA ASP A 94 3.01 13.45 7.56
C ASP A 94 3.93 14.24 6.62
N TRP A 95 4.30 13.67 5.46
CA TRP A 95 5.14 14.31 4.46
C TRP A 95 4.97 13.67 3.07
N THR A 96 5.36 14.43 2.04
CA THR A 96 5.50 13.92 0.67
C THR A 96 6.64 14.65 -0.04
N THR A 97 7.29 13.96 -0.98
CA THR A 97 8.37 14.52 -1.81
C THR A 97 8.37 13.86 -3.18
N SER A 98 8.96 14.52 -4.17
CA SER A 98 9.18 13.94 -5.49
C SER A 98 10.51 14.36 -6.08
N ALA A 99 11.01 13.53 -7.01
CA ALA A 99 12.19 13.82 -7.82
C ALA A 99 11.99 13.24 -9.23
N ASP A 100 12.73 13.72 -10.20
CA ASP A 100 12.75 13.14 -11.55
C ASP A 100 13.17 11.67 -11.48
N SER A 101 12.38 10.79 -12.07
CA SER A 101 12.66 9.36 -12.04
C SER A 101 13.85 9.00 -12.91
N LYS A 102 14.75 8.18 -12.35
CA LYS A 102 15.88 7.58 -13.06
C LYS A 102 15.78 6.08 -12.99
N ASP A 103 14.84 5.51 -13.76
CA ASP A 103 14.65 4.06 -13.78
C ASP A 103 15.89 3.34 -14.32
N LEU A 104 16.51 2.53 -13.46
CA LEU A 104 17.70 1.74 -13.78
C LEU A 104 17.36 0.27 -14.08
N MET A 105 16.11 -0.16 -14.00
CA MET A 105 15.72 -1.58 -14.06
C MET A 105 15.99 -2.24 -15.43
N GLY A 106 16.13 -1.46 -16.49
CA GLY A 106 16.52 -1.94 -17.82
C GLY A 106 17.99 -1.77 -18.15
N LEU A 107 18.86 -1.45 -17.17
CA LEU A 107 20.25 -1.09 -17.42
C LEU A 107 21.23 -2.02 -16.68
N GLY A 108 22.28 -2.46 -17.39
CA GLY A 108 23.40 -3.21 -16.83
C GLY A 108 22.94 -4.46 -16.07
N MET A 109 23.48 -4.67 -14.88
CA MET A 109 23.18 -5.85 -14.06
C MET A 109 21.71 -5.96 -13.63
N PHE A 110 20.94 -4.88 -13.67
CA PHE A 110 19.53 -4.88 -13.27
C PHE A 110 18.61 -5.46 -14.37
N GLU A 111 19.07 -5.51 -15.62
CA GLU A 111 18.28 -5.99 -16.75
C GLU A 111 17.88 -7.47 -16.57
N ASP A 112 18.82 -8.29 -16.10
CA ASP A 112 18.65 -9.75 -15.96
C ASP A 112 18.03 -10.18 -14.62
N MET A 113 17.75 -9.25 -13.70
CA MET A 113 17.13 -9.57 -12.41
C MET A 113 15.67 -9.94 -12.58
N VAL A 114 15.21 -10.92 -11.78
CA VAL A 114 13.78 -11.21 -11.64
C VAL A 114 13.08 -9.96 -11.12
N LYS A 115 12.03 -9.56 -11.80
CA LYS A 115 11.29 -8.32 -11.49
C LYS A 115 9.90 -8.65 -10.98
N GLY A 116 9.44 -7.89 -9.99
CA GLY A 116 8.03 -7.88 -9.60
C GLY A 116 7.17 -7.20 -10.65
N GLU A 117 5.94 -7.67 -10.81
CA GLU A 117 4.95 -7.06 -11.68
C GLU A 117 3.57 -7.04 -11.03
N ARG A 118 2.67 -6.22 -11.59
CA ARG A 118 1.29 -6.14 -11.07
C ARG A 118 0.46 -7.28 -11.64
N GLY A 119 -0.36 -7.89 -10.78
CA GLY A 119 -1.29 -8.94 -11.18
C GLY A 119 -0.72 -10.35 -11.07
N SER A 120 -1.39 -11.30 -11.71
CA SER A 120 -1.12 -12.74 -11.57
C SER A 120 0.19 -13.22 -12.21
N GLY A 121 0.87 -12.38 -12.98
CA GLY A 121 2.19 -12.66 -13.55
C GLY A 121 3.34 -12.46 -12.56
N ASP A 122 3.10 -11.84 -11.39
CA ASP A 122 4.15 -11.65 -10.40
C ASP A 122 4.73 -13.00 -9.93
N PRO A 123 6.07 -13.12 -9.83
CA PRO A 123 6.74 -14.36 -9.44
C PRO A 123 6.25 -14.99 -8.13
N VAL A 124 5.70 -14.20 -7.21
CA VAL A 124 5.17 -14.70 -5.93
C VAL A 124 4.03 -15.71 -6.12
N TYR A 125 3.21 -15.56 -7.14
CA TYR A 125 2.09 -16.47 -7.37
C TYR A 125 2.56 -17.86 -7.80
N ALA A 126 3.60 -17.92 -8.62
CA ALA A 126 4.23 -19.20 -8.97
C ALA A 126 4.88 -19.87 -7.73
N PHE A 127 5.50 -19.08 -6.86
CA PHE A 127 6.10 -19.56 -5.62
C PHE A 127 5.03 -20.14 -4.66
N TRP A 128 3.90 -19.49 -4.48
CA TRP A 128 2.84 -19.97 -3.60
C TRP A 128 2.19 -21.27 -4.08
N GLN A 129 2.17 -21.52 -5.39
CA GLN A 129 1.64 -22.77 -5.96
C GLN A 129 2.53 -23.99 -5.70
N THR A 130 3.78 -23.81 -5.29
CA THR A 130 4.73 -24.89 -4.98
C THR A 130 4.80 -25.23 -3.49
N ALA A 131 3.97 -24.62 -2.66
CA ALA A 131 4.00 -24.78 -1.19
C ALA A 131 3.06 -25.89 -0.67
N ASP A 132 2.59 -26.82 -1.53
CA ASP A 132 1.81 -28.02 -1.18
C ASP A 132 2.70 -29.25 -0.92
#